data_98183c5d086f180afbf0713c83b73cd0
#
_entry.id   98183c5d086f180afbf0713c83b73cd0
#
_cell.length_a   1.000
_cell.length_b   1.000
_cell.length_c   1.000
_cell.angle_alpha   90.00
_cell.angle_beta   90.00
_cell.angle_gamma   90.00
#
_symmetry.space_group_name_H-M   'P 1'
#
loop_
_entity.id
_entity.type
_entity.pdbx_description
1 polymer ?
#
loop_
_entity_poly.entity_id
_entity_poly.type
_entity_poly.pdbx_seq_one_letter_code
_entity_poly.pdbx_strand_id
1 'polypeptide(L)'
;MLQRYYADTYKYVITDGHLSCGDLWSVRIDNDNSDGHVMVWLGELGRRIPATERDHWKAHNVVLPKLASPTAIKRQLLGQWADAESPVLVLKQEYARFREAWHAQFDWDLLCELDGPNEQALERLRTPLNATDKEFEDQVKDLNLVLVEALNSKRLRSLATGDTHGLKSIALLELWLRDLGYPALDRDIGFLRTLQEVRSLSSHLRSSKHEQRLRELDVTEDRAATMHSLFNSATTMLRELRSLATEIEAQ
;
A
#
# COMPACT_ATOMS: atom_id res chain seq x y z
N MET A 1 12.22 1.90 15.42
CA MET A 1 12.94 0.66 15.05
C MET A 1 12.82 0.34 13.57
N LEU A 2 11.64 0.11 13.02
CA LEU A 2 11.45 -0.22 11.60
C LEU A 2 11.86 0.89 10.62
N GLN A 3 11.84 2.16 11.04
CA GLN A 3 12.18 3.29 10.17
C GLN A 3 13.53 3.12 9.46
N ARG A 4 14.52 2.51 10.12
CA ARG A 4 15.83 2.19 9.54
C ARG A 4 15.71 1.26 8.33
N TYR A 5 14.85 0.25 8.40
CA TYR A 5 14.66 -0.75 7.35
C TYR A 5 13.84 -0.19 6.19
N TYR A 6 12.84 0.62 6.47
CA TYR A 6 12.09 1.35 5.44
C TYR A 6 12.90 2.46 4.74
N ALA A 7 13.99 2.93 5.36
CA ALA A 7 14.86 3.93 4.74
C ALA A 7 15.73 3.36 3.61
N ASP A 8 15.90 2.03 3.55
CA ASP A 8 16.71 1.37 2.53
C ASP A 8 16.02 0.06 2.08
N THR A 9 14.98 0.22 1.25
CA THR A 9 14.17 -0.88 0.72
C THR A 9 14.87 -1.69 -0.37
N TYR A 10 16.01 -1.24 -0.88
CA TYR A 10 16.86 -2.06 -1.75
C TYR A 10 17.63 -3.12 -0.95
N LYS A 11 17.97 -2.81 0.28
CA LYS A 11 18.71 -3.69 1.18
C LYS A 11 17.80 -4.54 2.04
N TYR A 12 16.71 -3.97 2.52
CA TYR A 12 15.80 -4.61 3.47
C TYR A 12 14.41 -4.74 2.90
N VAL A 13 13.84 -5.93 3.00
CA VAL A 13 12.47 -6.21 2.56
C VAL A 13 11.62 -6.57 3.77
N ILE A 14 10.53 -5.85 3.95
CA ILE A 14 9.52 -6.11 4.97
C ILE A 14 8.26 -6.58 4.28
N THR A 15 7.92 -7.83 4.52
CA THR A 15 6.68 -8.45 4.03
C THR A 15 5.74 -8.75 5.20
N ASP A 16 4.60 -9.37 4.90
CA ASP A 16 3.72 -9.91 5.92
C ASP A 16 4.44 -11.02 6.69
N GLY A 17 4.83 -10.70 7.92
CA GLY A 17 5.44 -11.62 8.87
C GLY A 17 6.95 -11.86 8.70
N HIS A 18 7.64 -11.15 7.82
CA HIS A 18 9.08 -11.30 7.63
C HIS A 18 9.82 -9.99 7.42
N LEU A 19 11.05 -9.94 7.91
CA LEU A 19 12.06 -8.93 7.59
C LEU A 19 13.32 -9.63 7.12
N SER A 20 13.84 -9.25 5.96
CA SER A 20 15.06 -9.83 5.37
C SER A 20 16.04 -8.77 4.91
N CYS A 21 17.29 -9.17 4.77
CA CYS A 21 18.39 -8.39 4.21
C CYS A 21 19.01 -9.22 3.07
N GLY A 22 18.42 -9.14 1.87
CA GLY A 22 18.76 -10.00 0.76
C GLY A 22 18.82 -11.46 1.19
N ASP A 23 19.86 -12.18 0.75
CA ASP A 23 20.14 -13.58 1.13
C ASP A 23 20.98 -13.70 2.42
N LEU A 24 21.35 -12.58 3.06
CA LEU A 24 22.25 -12.60 4.20
C LEU A 24 21.56 -13.10 5.47
N TRP A 25 20.34 -12.64 5.72
CA TRP A 25 19.55 -13.06 6.88
C TRP A 25 18.07 -12.74 6.69
N SER A 26 17.24 -13.52 7.35
CA SER A 26 15.80 -13.28 7.45
C SER A 26 15.30 -13.66 8.82
N VAL A 27 14.35 -12.88 9.34
CA VAL A 27 13.73 -13.12 10.64
C VAL A 27 12.22 -13.01 10.54
N ARG A 28 11.51 -13.91 11.21
CA ARG A 28 10.06 -13.81 11.35
C ARG A 28 9.72 -12.71 12.33
N ILE A 29 8.80 -11.87 11.95
CA ILE A 29 8.28 -10.78 12.76
C ILE A 29 6.76 -10.85 12.83
N ASP A 30 6.19 -10.22 13.83
CA ASP A 30 4.78 -9.89 13.86
C ASP A 30 4.65 -8.39 13.64
N ASN A 31 4.23 -8.00 12.47
CA ASN A 31 3.98 -6.62 12.05
C ASN A 31 2.52 -6.39 11.64
N ASP A 32 1.65 -7.36 11.93
CA ASP A 32 0.23 -7.32 11.60
C ASP A 32 -0.59 -6.70 12.75
N ASN A 33 -0.32 -5.43 13.01
CA ASN A 33 -1.05 -4.67 14.03
C ASN A 33 -1.19 -3.20 13.64
N SER A 34 -2.20 -2.54 14.20
CA SER A 34 -2.50 -1.13 13.96
C SER A 34 -1.61 -0.14 14.71
N ASP A 35 -0.86 -0.62 15.70
CA ASP A 35 -0.13 0.23 16.65
C ASP A 35 1.30 0.53 16.19
N GLY A 36 1.72 0.01 15.02
CA GLY A 36 3.07 0.19 14.49
C GLY A 36 4.19 -0.51 15.28
N HIS A 37 3.84 -1.36 16.24
CA HIS A 37 4.80 -2.18 16.96
C HIS A 37 5.19 -3.40 16.14
N VAL A 38 6.39 -3.88 16.40
CA VAL A 38 6.87 -5.13 15.82
C VAL A 38 7.28 -6.06 16.94
N MET A 39 6.79 -7.27 16.88
CA MET A 39 7.19 -8.31 17.81
C MET A 39 8.01 -9.38 17.09
N VAL A 40 8.98 -9.94 17.80
CA VAL A 40 9.83 -11.01 17.32
C VAL A 40 10.18 -11.95 18.47
N TRP A 41 10.23 -13.23 18.16
CA TRP A 41 10.67 -14.21 19.15
C TRP A 41 12.17 -14.09 19.42
N LEU A 42 12.57 -14.01 20.67
CA LEU A 42 13.99 -13.88 21.04
C LEU A 42 14.86 -14.98 20.43
N GLY A 43 14.33 -16.19 20.31
CA GLY A 43 15.01 -17.31 19.65
C GLY A 43 15.30 -17.06 18.16
N GLU A 44 14.42 -16.38 17.46
CA GLU A 44 14.61 -15.98 16.06
C GLU A 44 15.71 -14.91 15.95
N LEU A 45 15.67 -13.88 16.80
CA LEU A 45 16.73 -12.86 16.86
C LEU A 45 18.11 -13.45 17.13
N GLY A 46 18.18 -14.38 18.07
CA GLY A 46 19.45 -15.01 18.45
C GLY A 46 20.07 -15.90 17.36
N ARG A 47 19.24 -16.52 16.55
CA ARG A 47 19.68 -17.52 15.53
C ARG A 47 19.82 -16.95 14.13
N ARG A 48 19.01 -15.96 13.78
CA ARG A 48 18.79 -15.55 12.39
C ARG A 48 19.49 -14.27 12.00
N ILE A 49 19.77 -13.36 12.95
CA ILE A 49 20.35 -12.06 12.63
C ILE A 49 21.75 -11.88 13.21
N PRO A 50 22.64 -11.12 12.54
CA PRO A 50 23.99 -10.84 13.02
C PRO A 50 24.00 -10.01 14.30
N ALA A 51 25.11 -10.02 15.04
CA ALA A 51 25.24 -9.33 16.32
C ALA A 51 24.92 -7.83 16.23
N THR A 52 25.38 -7.17 15.17
CA THR A 52 25.13 -5.74 14.92
C THR A 52 23.64 -5.40 14.78
N GLU A 53 22.87 -6.28 14.16
CA GLU A 53 21.42 -6.12 14.07
C GLU A 53 20.75 -6.39 15.44
N ARG A 54 21.23 -7.37 16.20
CA ARG A 54 20.71 -7.65 17.54
C ARG A 54 20.85 -6.46 18.49
N ASP A 55 21.93 -5.70 18.39
CA ASP A 55 22.14 -4.50 19.20
C ASP A 55 21.15 -3.39 18.84
N HIS A 56 20.83 -3.24 17.54
CA HIS A 56 19.77 -2.34 17.11
C HIS A 56 18.39 -2.75 17.70
N TRP A 57 18.05 -4.03 17.68
CA TRP A 57 16.80 -4.52 18.27
C TRP A 57 16.73 -4.32 19.77
N LYS A 58 17.84 -4.57 20.50
CA LYS A 58 17.93 -4.34 21.93
C LYS A 58 17.72 -2.87 22.30
N ALA A 59 18.26 -1.94 21.51
CA ALA A 59 18.13 -0.51 21.75
C ALA A 59 16.68 0.01 21.61
N HIS A 60 15.84 -0.74 20.92
CA HIS A 60 14.42 -0.39 20.67
C HIS A 60 13.44 -1.32 21.41
N ASN A 61 13.95 -2.14 22.33
CA ASN A 61 13.09 -3.03 23.10
C ASN A 61 12.19 -2.25 24.05
N VAL A 62 10.89 -2.50 23.97
CA VAL A 62 9.86 -1.87 24.80
C VAL A 62 8.94 -2.94 25.37
N VAL A 63 8.39 -2.66 26.55
CA VAL A 63 7.31 -3.50 27.11
C VAL A 63 6.04 -3.23 26.31
N LEU A 64 5.54 -4.23 25.62
CA LEU A 64 4.30 -4.11 24.86
C LEU A 64 3.09 -4.32 25.78
N PRO A 65 2.05 -3.50 25.68
CA PRO A 65 0.82 -3.67 26.43
C PRO A 65 -0.06 -4.82 25.89
N LYS A 66 0.27 -5.34 24.71
CA LYS A 66 -0.52 -6.34 23.99
C LYS A 66 0.30 -7.60 23.71
N LEU A 67 -0.41 -8.70 23.53
CA LEU A 67 0.13 -9.97 23.03
C LEU A 67 0.38 -9.88 21.51
N ALA A 68 0.93 -10.98 20.96
CA ALA A 68 1.06 -11.17 19.51
C ALA A 68 -0.28 -10.98 18.79
N SER A 69 -0.23 -10.56 17.52
CA SER A 69 -1.41 -10.47 16.68
C SER A 69 -2.12 -11.84 16.56
N PRO A 70 -3.42 -11.87 16.32
CA PRO A 70 -4.13 -13.12 16.05
C PRO A 70 -3.52 -13.89 14.89
N THR A 71 -3.07 -13.18 13.86
CA THR A 71 -2.39 -13.72 12.67
C THR A 71 -1.09 -14.41 13.05
N ALA A 72 -0.24 -13.76 13.83
CA ALA A 72 1.02 -14.36 14.29
C ALA A 72 0.78 -15.57 15.21
N ILE A 73 -0.20 -15.51 16.09
CA ILE A 73 -0.57 -16.65 16.94
C ILE A 73 -1.00 -17.85 16.08
N LYS A 74 -1.90 -17.65 15.12
CA LYS A 74 -2.35 -18.71 14.22
C LYS A 74 -1.19 -19.32 13.45
N ARG A 75 -0.39 -18.48 12.79
CA ARG A 75 0.71 -18.94 11.91
C ARG A 75 1.88 -19.56 12.67
N GLN A 76 2.32 -18.92 13.75
CA GLN A 76 3.58 -19.27 14.41
C GLN A 76 3.43 -20.23 15.59
N LEU A 77 2.28 -20.21 16.27
CA LEU A 77 2.03 -21.10 17.42
C LEU A 77 1.10 -22.26 17.06
N LEU A 78 0.05 -22.01 16.27
CA LEU A 78 -0.94 -23.03 15.96
C LEU A 78 -0.69 -23.74 14.63
N GLY A 79 0.27 -23.26 13.81
CA GLY A 79 0.55 -23.82 12.50
C GLY A 79 -0.63 -23.70 11.51
N GLN A 80 -1.52 -22.74 11.72
CA GLN A 80 -2.71 -22.51 10.93
C GLN A 80 -2.46 -21.41 9.90
N TRP A 81 -3.15 -21.51 8.77
CA TRP A 81 -3.18 -20.40 7.81
C TRP A 81 -3.97 -19.22 8.36
N ALA A 82 -3.51 -18.01 8.11
CA ALA A 82 -4.23 -16.78 8.39
C ALA A 82 -3.77 -15.67 7.43
N ASP A 83 -4.71 -14.88 6.92
CA ASP A 83 -4.40 -13.67 6.17
C ASP A 83 -4.04 -12.52 7.12
N ALA A 84 -3.33 -11.53 6.60
CA ALA A 84 -3.03 -10.30 7.33
C ALA A 84 -4.31 -9.51 7.61
N GLU A 85 -4.33 -8.81 8.75
CA GLU A 85 -5.42 -7.91 9.15
C GLU A 85 -5.02 -6.43 9.01
N SER A 86 -3.73 -6.13 9.03
CA SER A 86 -3.23 -4.76 8.83
C SER A 86 -3.57 -4.24 7.44
N PRO A 87 -4.23 -3.06 7.32
CA PRO A 87 -4.71 -2.52 6.03
C PRO A 87 -3.63 -2.43 4.95
N VAL A 88 -2.41 -2.07 5.31
CA VAL A 88 -1.30 -1.98 4.35
C VAL A 88 -0.84 -3.35 3.84
N LEU A 89 -0.82 -4.36 4.70
CA LEU A 89 -0.44 -5.72 4.29
C LEU A 89 -1.52 -6.34 3.40
N VAL A 90 -2.79 -6.12 3.75
CA VAL A 90 -3.94 -6.53 2.93
C VAL A 90 -3.89 -5.86 1.56
N LEU A 91 -3.59 -4.55 1.51
CA LEU A 91 -3.43 -3.83 0.24
C LEU A 91 -2.32 -4.43 -0.63
N LYS A 92 -1.14 -4.70 -0.07
CA LYS A 92 -0.01 -5.28 -0.81
C LYS A 92 -0.33 -6.65 -1.38
N GLN A 93 -1.02 -7.50 -0.60
CA GLN A 93 -1.46 -8.81 -1.07
C GLN A 93 -2.50 -8.69 -2.19
N GLU A 94 -3.49 -7.79 -2.03
CA GLU A 94 -4.52 -7.59 -3.06
C GLU A 94 -3.95 -6.96 -4.33
N TYR A 95 -2.96 -6.07 -4.20
CA TYR A 95 -2.25 -5.50 -5.35
C TYR A 95 -1.58 -6.58 -6.20
N ALA A 96 -0.90 -7.53 -5.56
CA ALA A 96 -0.28 -8.65 -6.27
C ALA A 96 -1.32 -9.54 -6.96
N ARG A 97 -2.40 -9.92 -6.25
CA ARG A 97 -3.52 -10.72 -6.80
C ARG A 97 -4.21 -10.01 -7.97
N PHE A 98 -4.42 -8.71 -7.83
CA PHE A 98 -5.01 -7.89 -8.89
C PHE A 98 -4.13 -7.89 -10.14
N ARG A 99 -2.83 -7.62 -10.03
CA ARG A 99 -1.93 -7.60 -11.18
C ARG A 99 -1.90 -8.92 -11.92
N GLU A 100 -1.81 -10.03 -11.17
CA GLU A 100 -1.81 -11.37 -11.74
C GLU A 100 -3.10 -11.66 -12.52
N ALA A 101 -4.26 -11.45 -11.89
CA ALA A 101 -5.57 -11.68 -12.53
C ALA A 101 -5.79 -10.75 -13.73
N TRP A 102 -5.40 -9.48 -13.61
CA TRP A 102 -5.56 -8.51 -14.68
C TRP A 102 -4.72 -8.87 -15.92
N HIS A 103 -3.43 -9.20 -15.68
CA HIS A 103 -2.53 -9.60 -16.76
C HIS A 103 -3.00 -10.88 -17.45
N ALA A 104 -3.44 -11.87 -16.67
CA ALA A 104 -3.95 -13.12 -17.21
C ALA A 104 -5.17 -12.91 -18.12
N GLN A 105 -6.07 -11.96 -17.77
CA GLN A 105 -7.29 -11.69 -18.52
C GLN A 105 -7.06 -10.81 -19.77
N PHE A 106 -6.29 -9.75 -19.63
CA PHE A 106 -6.20 -8.71 -20.65
C PHE A 106 -4.90 -8.71 -21.46
N ASP A 107 -3.89 -9.51 -21.07
CA ASP A 107 -2.56 -9.54 -21.68
C ASP A 107 -1.84 -8.17 -21.66
N TRP A 108 -2.14 -7.33 -20.64
CA TRP A 108 -1.46 -6.08 -20.36
C TRP A 108 -1.70 -5.64 -18.92
N ASP A 109 -0.79 -4.82 -18.38
CA ASP A 109 -0.87 -4.33 -17.01
C ASP A 109 -1.58 -2.98 -16.97
N LEU A 110 -2.67 -2.87 -16.16
CA LEU A 110 -3.34 -1.60 -15.89
C LEU A 110 -2.45 -0.68 -15.06
N LEU A 111 -1.76 -1.26 -14.08
CA LEU A 111 -0.77 -0.58 -13.24
C LEU A 111 0.62 -1.06 -13.67
N CYS A 112 1.31 -0.21 -14.43
CA CYS A 112 2.66 -0.48 -14.92
C CYS A 112 3.66 -0.55 -13.76
N GLU A 113 4.75 -1.26 -13.97
CA GLU A 113 5.89 -1.18 -13.08
C GLU A 113 6.46 0.23 -13.05
N LEU A 114 6.78 0.68 -11.85
CA LEU A 114 7.47 1.94 -11.65
C LEU A 114 8.97 1.73 -11.83
N ASP A 115 9.67 2.76 -12.26
CA ASP A 115 11.11 2.70 -12.52
C ASP A 115 11.91 3.70 -11.65
N GLY A 116 13.22 3.53 -11.67
CA GLY A 116 14.16 4.42 -10.98
C GLY A 116 13.84 4.57 -9.49
N PRO A 117 13.83 5.80 -8.95
CA PRO A 117 13.62 6.04 -7.51
C PRO A 117 12.22 5.66 -7.01
N ASN A 118 11.27 5.42 -7.92
CA ASN A 118 9.89 5.07 -7.59
C ASN A 118 9.62 3.56 -7.62
N GLU A 119 10.54 2.76 -8.14
CA GLU A 119 10.42 1.31 -8.30
C GLU A 119 9.88 0.61 -7.04
N GLN A 120 10.31 1.04 -5.87
CA GLN A 120 9.94 0.44 -4.58
C GLN A 120 8.85 1.21 -3.81
N ALA A 121 8.03 1.99 -4.52
CA ALA A 121 6.97 2.75 -3.85
C ALA A 121 5.98 1.84 -3.09
N LEU A 122 5.62 0.68 -3.66
CA LEU A 122 4.74 -0.29 -3.00
C LEU A 122 5.36 -0.86 -1.72
N GLU A 123 6.65 -1.21 -1.74
CA GLU A 123 7.38 -1.76 -0.59
C GLU A 123 7.50 -0.73 0.54
N ARG A 124 7.66 0.55 0.21
CA ARG A 124 7.74 1.64 1.18
C ARG A 124 6.41 1.95 1.87
N LEU A 125 5.27 1.52 1.30
CA LEU A 125 3.97 1.74 1.92
C LEU A 125 3.89 1.09 3.29
N ARG A 126 3.49 1.90 4.27
CA ARG A 126 3.27 1.50 5.66
C ARG A 126 2.31 2.47 6.35
N THR A 127 1.78 2.06 7.48
CA THR A 127 1.15 3.01 8.40
C THR A 127 2.22 4.00 8.90
N PRO A 128 1.95 5.31 8.95
CA PRO A 128 2.87 6.28 9.52
C PRO A 128 3.29 5.87 10.94
N LEU A 129 4.60 5.82 11.17
CA LEU A 129 5.18 5.43 12.46
C LEU A 129 5.23 6.59 13.45
N ASN A 130 5.17 7.81 12.93
CA ASN A 130 5.12 9.04 13.69
C ASN A 130 3.91 9.86 13.24
N ALA A 131 3.36 10.66 14.13
CA ALA A 131 2.28 11.60 13.80
C ALA A 131 2.78 12.84 13.03
N THR A 132 3.89 12.74 12.28
CA THR A 132 4.43 13.86 11.52
C THR A 132 3.76 13.95 10.15
N ASP A 133 3.46 15.17 9.76
CA ASP A 133 2.89 15.46 8.45
C ASP A 133 3.77 14.97 7.30
N LYS A 134 5.08 15.09 7.44
CA LYS A 134 6.02 14.65 6.42
C LYS A 134 5.91 13.16 6.14
N GLU A 135 5.81 12.32 7.16
CA GLU A 135 5.68 10.87 6.96
C GLU A 135 4.34 10.54 6.29
N PHE A 136 3.27 11.22 6.67
CA PHE A 136 1.98 11.09 6.00
C PHE A 136 2.07 11.50 4.52
N GLU A 137 2.69 12.64 4.22
CA GLU A 137 2.91 13.13 2.85
C GLU A 137 3.69 12.13 2.01
N ASP A 138 4.76 11.56 2.56
CA ASP A 138 5.56 10.53 1.87
C ASP A 138 4.71 9.28 1.56
N GLN A 139 3.86 8.83 2.50
CA GLN A 139 2.98 7.67 2.30
C GLN A 139 1.87 7.95 1.28
N VAL A 140 1.24 9.12 1.32
CA VAL A 140 0.25 9.53 0.31
C VAL A 140 0.89 9.64 -1.08
N LYS A 141 2.12 10.16 -1.15
CA LYS A 141 2.87 10.22 -2.39
C LYS A 141 3.15 8.83 -2.96
N ASP A 142 3.65 7.90 -2.14
CA ASP A 142 3.94 6.53 -2.58
C ASP A 142 2.64 5.81 -3.01
N LEU A 143 1.53 5.98 -2.30
CA LEU A 143 0.24 5.42 -2.70
C LEU A 143 -0.26 6.01 -4.03
N ASN A 144 -0.11 7.31 -4.23
CA ASN A 144 -0.46 7.97 -5.50
C ASN A 144 0.43 7.47 -6.67
N LEU A 145 1.72 7.26 -6.44
CA LEU A 145 2.62 6.65 -7.44
C LEU A 145 2.09 5.29 -7.87
N VAL A 146 1.77 4.42 -6.91
CA VAL A 146 1.34 3.03 -7.16
C VAL A 146 -0.01 2.93 -7.85
N LEU A 147 -0.97 3.83 -7.54
CA LEU A 147 -2.34 3.71 -8.03
C LEU A 147 -2.72 4.69 -9.14
N VAL A 148 -2.06 5.84 -9.23
CA VAL A 148 -2.43 6.90 -10.19
C VAL A 148 -1.35 7.10 -11.25
N GLU A 149 -0.10 7.25 -10.83
CA GLU A 149 1.00 7.51 -11.77
C GLU A 149 1.40 6.23 -12.53
N ALA A 150 1.23 5.06 -11.91
CA ALA A 150 1.42 3.76 -12.55
C ALA A 150 0.35 3.41 -13.60
N LEU A 151 -0.78 4.14 -13.70
CA LEU A 151 -1.82 3.85 -14.68
C LEU A 151 -1.28 3.86 -16.12
N ASN A 152 -1.53 2.79 -16.86
CA ASN A 152 -1.11 2.61 -18.25
C ASN A 152 -1.89 3.52 -19.20
N SER A 153 -1.60 4.81 -19.13
CA SER A 153 -2.30 5.84 -19.92
C SER A 153 -2.17 5.60 -21.42
N LYS A 154 -1.07 5.00 -21.88
CA LYS A 154 -0.86 4.68 -23.30
C LYS A 154 -1.84 3.62 -23.76
N ARG A 155 -2.00 2.53 -23.00
CA ARG A 155 -2.92 1.45 -23.32
C ARG A 155 -4.37 1.90 -23.18
N LEU A 156 -4.72 2.58 -22.09
CA LEU A 156 -6.06 3.13 -21.88
C LEU A 156 -6.47 4.06 -23.04
N ARG A 157 -5.58 4.93 -23.51
CA ARG A 157 -5.84 5.81 -24.65
C ARG A 157 -6.11 5.04 -25.94
N SER A 158 -5.43 3.91 -26.16
CA SER A 158 -5.65 3.06 -27.33
C SER A 158 -6.95 2.26 -27.31
N LEU A 159 -7.53 2.05 -26.13
CA LEU A 159 -8.77 1.29 -25.91
C LEU A 159 -10.01 2.18 -25.82
N ALA A 160 -9.83 3.46 -25.45
CA ALA A 160 -10.92 4.39 -25.25
C ALA A 160 -11.65 4.69 -26.56
N THR A 161 -12.98 4.73 -26.49
CA THR A 161 -13.86 5.15 -27.58
C THR A 161 -14.12 6.64 -27.49
N GLY A 162 -13.87 7.42 -28.57
CA GLY A 162 -14.11 8.84 -28.63
C GLY A 162 -12.85 9.73 -28.51
N ASP A 163 -13.03 11.04 -28.26
CA ASP A 163 -11.95 12.00 -28.17
C ASP A 163 -11.21 11.89 -26.83
N THR A 164 -9.95 11.48 -26.90
CA THR A 164 -9.05 11.37 -25.74
C THR A 164 -8.06 12.50 -25.61
N HIS A 165 -8.17 13.55 -26.48
CA HIS A 165 -7.25 14.66 -26.48
C HIS A 165 -7.27 15.41 -25.13
N GLY A 166 -6.11 15.63 -24.52
CA GLY A 166 -5.98 16.32 -23.24
C GLY A 166 -6.40 15.52 -21.99
N LEU A 167 -6.96 14.31 -22.14
CA LEU A 167 -7.33 13.48 -21.00
C LEU A 167 -6.09 12.92 -20.28
N LYS A 168 -6.10 13.03 -18.94
CA LYS A 168 -5.09 12.42 -18.04
C LYS A 168 -5.48 11.00 -17.64
N SER A 169 -4.58 10.30 -16.98
CA SER A 169 -4.69 8.86 -16.64
C SER A 169 -6.02 8.47 -15.98
N ILE A 170 -6.47 9.19 -14.95
CA ILE A 170 -7.74 8.90 -14.26
C ILE A 170 -8.95 9.08 -15.19
N ALA A 171 -8.95 10.13 -16.01
CA ALA A 171 -10.05 10.36 -16.95
C ALA A 171 -10.10 9.31 -18.08
N LEU A 172 -8.94 8.83 -18.52
CA LEU A 172 -8.87 7.72 -19.49
C LEU A 172 -9.37 6.41 -18.88
N LEU A 173 -8.99 6.14 -17.62
CA LEU A 173 -9.51 4.97 -16.90
C LEU A 173 -11.04 5.05 -16.73
N GLU A 174 -11.55 6.21 -16.32
CA GLU A 174 -13.00 6.46 -16.17
C GLU A 174 -13.75 6.19 -17.46
N LEU A 175 -13.26 6.72 -18.58
CA LEU A 175 -13.89 6.53 -19.89
C LEU A 175 -13.95 5.04 -20.25
N TRP A 176 -12.84 4.34 -20.13
CA TRP A 176 -12.77 2.92 -20.47
C TRP A 176 -13.60 2.03 -19.54
N LEU A 177 -13.58 2.27 -18.23
CA LEU A 177 -14.40 1.52 -17.27
C LEU A 177 -15.90 1.78 -17.45
N ARG A 178 -16.28 2.99 -17.87
CA ARG A 178 -17.68 3.32 -18.24
C ARG A 178 -18.13 2.52 -19.43
N ASP A 179 -17.30 2.40 -20.47
CA ASP A 179 -17.62 1.61 -21.67
C ASP A 179 -17.79 0.11 -21.34
N LEU A 180 -17.09 -0.39 -20.31
CA LEU A 180 -17.24 -1.75 -19.78
C LEU A 180 -18.45 -1.93 -18.85
N GLY A 181 -19.17 -0.85 -18.50
CA GLY A 181 -20.26 -0.91 -17.54
C GLY A 181 -19.84 -1.21 -16.10
N TYR A 182 -18.63 -0.77 -15.69
CA TYR A 182 -18.08 -1.04 -14.37
C TYR A 182 -18.98 -0.51 -13.25
N PRO A 183 -19.49 -1.38 -12.34
CA PRO A 183 -20.54 -0.99 -11.39
C PRO A 183 -20.08 -0.03 -10.29
N ALA A 184 -18.81 -0.06 -9.93
CA ALA A 184 -18.23 0.77 -8.87
C ALA A 184 -17.54 2.05 -9.40
N LEU A 185 -17.84 2.47 -10.63
CA LEU A 185 -17.16 3.56 -11.34
C LEU A 185 -17.03 4.84 -10.51
N ASP A 186 -18.14 5.37 -10.03
CA ASP A 186 -18.16 6.67 -9.34
C ASP A 186 -17.37 6.63 -8.02
N ARG A 187 -17.47 5.53 -7.28
CA ARG A 187 -16.74 5.33 -6.03
C ARG A 187 -15.23 5.31 -6.28
N ASP A 188 -14.77 4.51 -7.23
CA ASP A 188 -13.35 4.24 -7.42
C ASP A 188 -12.64 5.37 -8.14
N ILE A 189 -13.27 5.98 -9.13
CA ILE A 189 -12.76 7.20 -9.77
C ILE A 189 -12.76 8.37 -8.77
N GLY A 190 -13.80 8.48 -7.95
CA GLY A 190 -13.86 9.46 -6.85
C GLY A 190 -12.69 9.28 -5.87
N PHE A 191 -12.40 8.05 -5.46
CA PHE A 191 -11.25 7.74 -4.61
C PHE A 191 -9.92 8.16 -5.24
N LEU A 192 -9.65 7.80 -6.51
CA LEU A 192 -8.40 8.17 -7.18
C LEU A 192 -8.23 9.69 -7.30
N ARG A 193 -9.31 10.42 -7.58
CA ARG A 193 -9.29 11.89 -7.61
C ARG A 193 -9.01 12.49 -6.23
N THR A 194 -9.66 11.96 -5.20
CA THR A 194 -9.40 12.36 -3.80
C THR A 194 -7.95 12.11 -3.41
N LEU A 195 -7.40 10.94 -3.72
CA LEU A 195 -6.00 10.61 -3.46
C LEU A 195 -5.03 11.60 -4.14
N GLN A 196 -5.29 11.92 -5.41
CA GLN A 196 -4.48 12.89 -6.16
C GLN A 196 -4.59 14.30 -5.56
N GLU A 197 -5.77 14.70 -5.09
CA GLU A 197 -5.99 15.99 -4.46
C GLU A 197 -5.28 16.06 -3.09
N VAL A 198 -5.41 15.05 -2.24
CA VAL A 198 -4.69 14.96 -0.95
C VAL A 198 -3.18 15.03 -1.17
N ARG A 199 -2.65 14.30 -2.15
CA ARG A 199 -1.23 14.37 -2.52
C ARG A 199 -0.81 15.78 -2.93
N SER A 200 -1.62 16.47 -3.71
CA SER A 200 -1.33 17.84 -4.16
C SER A 200 -1.35 18.84 -3.01
N LEU A 201 -2.35 18.75 -2.13
CA LEU A 201 -2.50 19.65 -0.98
C LEU A 201 -1.41 19.43 0.07
N SER A 202 -1.02 18.18 0.33
CA SER A 202 0.02 17.86 1.31
C SER A 202 1.42 18.29 0.87
N SER A 203 1.68 18.41 -0.43
CA SER A 203 3.00 18.83 -0.98
C SER A 203 3.21 20.34 -1.04
N HIS A 204 2.20 21.16 -0.72
CA HIS A 204 2.28 22.62 -0.75
C HIS A 204 2.35 23.23 0.66
N LEU A 205 2.96 24.42 0.76
CA LEU A 205 2.96 25.20 2.01
C LEU A 205 1.52 25.36 2.53
N ARG A 206 1.28 24.92 3.76
CA ARG A 206 -0.04 24.89 4.37
C ARG A 206 -0.61 26.31 4.52
N SER A 207 -1.70 26.56 3.85
CA SER A 207 -2.55 27.69 4.10
C SER A 207 -3.81 27.21 4.86
N SER A 208 -4.49 28.11 5.54
CA SER A 208 -5.76 27.81 6.20
C SER A 208 -6.81 27.22 5.24
N LYS A 209 -6.76 27.58 3.96
CA LYS A 209 -7.62 27.02 2.90
C LYS A 209 -7.27 25.56 2.60
N HIS A 210 -5.98 25.21 2.56
CA HIS A 210 -5.55 23.83 2.36
C HIS A 210 -5.95 22.94 3.53
N GLU A 211 -5.80 23.40 4.76
CA GLU A 211 -6.23 22.67 5.95
C GLU A 211 -7.75 22.43 5.98
N GLN A 212 -8.54 23.45 5.61
CA GLN A 212 -9.97 23.29 5.46
C GLN A 212 -10.31 22.25 4.41
N ARG A 213 -9.67 22.31 3.24
CA ARG A 213 -9.91 21.35 2.15
C ARG A 213 -9.49 19.92 2.52
N LEU A 214 -8.39 19.74 3.24
CA LEU A 214 -8.00 18.42 3.74
C LEU A 214 -9.05 17.83 4.69
N ARG A 215 -9.67 18.65 5.57
CA ARG A 215 -10.77 18.20 6.44
C ARG A 215 -12.01 17.81 5.64
N GLU A 216 -12.35 18.54 4.58
CA GLU A 216 -13.46 18.20 3.66
C GLU A 216 -13.21 16.87 2.93
N LEU A 217 -11.94 16.45 2.79
CA LEU A 217 -11.50 15.17 2.22
C LEU A 217 -11.29 14.09 3.30
N ASP A 218 -11.85 14.27 4.49
CA ASP A 218 -11.73 13.33 5.64
C ASP A 218 -10.29 13.08 6.10
N VAL A 219 -9.35 13.98 5.80
CA VAL A 219 -7.99 13.92 6.32
C VAL A 219 -7.98 14.47 7.75
N THR A 220 -7.93 13.55 8.72
CA THR A 220 -7.98 13.86 10.14
C THR A 220 -6.58 14.14 10.73
N GLU A 221 -6.53 14.64 11.96
CA GLU A 221 -5.28 14.79 12.72
C GLU A 221 -4.64 13.43 13.02
N ASP A 222 -5.44 12.37 13.14
CA ASP A 222 -4.95 11.00 13.19
C ASP A 222 -4.52 10.53 11.79
N ARG A 223 -3.26 10.77 11.48
CA ARG A 223 -2.64 10.43 10.19
C ARG A 223 -2.60 8.92 9.94
N ALA A 224 -2.48 8.12 10.98
CA ALA A 224 -2.52 6.67 10.86
C ALA A 224 -3.93 6.19 10.48
N ALA A 225 -4.97 6.68 11.15
CA ALA A 225 -6.36 6.37 10.80
C ALA A 225 -6.71 6.80 9.37
N THR A 226 -6.28 8.00 8.96
CA THR A 226 -6.46 8.48 7.59
C THR A 226 -5.78 7.53 6.58
N MET A 227 -4.53 7.13 6.81
CA MET A 227 -3.84 6.19 5.92
C MET A 227 -4.52 4.82 5.88
N HIS A 228 -5.02 4.32 7.00
CA HIS A 228 -5.80 3.07 7.04
C HIS A 228 -7.06 3.17 6.16
N SER A 229 -7.78 4.30 6.21
CA SER A 229 -8.93 4.54 5.35
C SER A 229 -8.54 4.53 3.86
N LEU A 230 -7.44 5.22 3.50
CA LEU A 230 -6.93 5.22 2.12
C LEU A 230 -6.51 3.82 1.65
N PHE A 231 -5.83 3.04 2.50
CA PHE A 231 -5.46 1.66 2.17
C PHE A 231 -6.68 0.75 2.00
N ASN A 232 -7.70 0.91 2.83
CA ASN A 232 -8.95 0.14 2.70
C ASN A 232 -9.71 0.49 1.42
N SER A 233 -9.78 1.77 1.07
CA SER A 233 -10.40 2.22 -0.20
C SER A 233 -9.64 1.69 -1.41
N ALA A 234 -8.31 1.75 -1.38
CA ALA A 234 -7.45 1.17 -2.42
C ALA A 234 -7.67 -0.34 -2.58
N THR A 235 -7.70 -1.06 -1.44
CA THR A 235 -7.94 -2.51 -1.43
C THR A 235 -9.31 -2.86 -2.03
N THR A 236 -10.34 -2.10 -1.67
CA THR A 236 -11.70 -2.30 -2.19
C THR A 236 -11.73 -2.08 -3.69
N MET A 237 -11.15 -1.00 -4.20
CA MET A 237 -11.03 -0.73 -5.63
C MET A 237 -10.31 -1.85 -6.37
N LEU A 238 -9.16 -2.32 -5.86
CA LEU A 238 -8.40 -3.40 -6.52
C LEU A 238 -9.17 -4.72 -6.55
N ARG A 239 -9.93 -5.04 -5.50
CA ARG A 239 -10.81 -6.22 -5.47
C ARG A 239 -11.91 -6.16 -6.53
N GLU A 240 -12.57 -5.03 -6.66
CA GLU A 240 -13.62 -4.84 -7.65
C GLU A 240 -13.07 -4.89 -9.08
N LEU A 241 -11.91 -4.25 -9.33
CA LEU A 241 -11.23 -4.32 -10.63
C LEU A 241 -10.78 -5.75 -10.95
N ARG A 242 -10.34 -6.51 -9.94
CA ARG A 242 -10.00 -7.92 -10.10
C ARG A 242 -11.23 -8.77 -10.39
N SER A 243 -12.36 -8.50 -9.73
CA SER A 243 -13.64 -9.18 -10.02
C SER A 243 -14.08 -8.92 -11.45
N LEU A 244 -13.99 -7.66 -11.93
CA LEU A 244 -14.26 -7.33 -13.33
C LEU A 244 -13.39 -8.17 -14.28
N ALA A 245 -12.10 -8.33 -14.00
CA ALA A 245 -11.22 -9.14 -14.84
C ALA A 245 -11.64 -10.62 -14.87
N THR A 246 -12.14 -11.17 -13.76
CA THR A 246 -12.58 -12.57 -13.70
C THR A 246 -13.99 -12.81 -14.27
N GLU A 247 -14.88 -11.83 -14.21
CA GLU A 247 -16.27 -11.95 -14.73
C GLU A 247 -16.33 -11.89 -16.26
N ILE A 248 -15.43 -11.13 -16.91
CA ILE A 248 -15.36 -11.06 -18.38
C ILE A 248 -14.95 -12.42 -18.99
N GLU A 249 -14.23 -13.26 -18.26
CA GLU A 249 -13.85 -14.61 -18.68
C GLU A 249 -15.06 -15.58 -18.73
N ALA A 250 -16.11 -15.29 -17.96
CA ALA A 250 -17.28 -16.17 -17.81
C ALA A 250 -18.41 -15.91 -18.83
N GLN A 251 -18.27 -14.90 -19.69
CA GLN A 251 -19.22 -14.57 -20.78
C GLN A 251 -18.69 -15.00 -22.15
#